data_545e0ea21eb0daac3f31ed178cede9c6
#
_entry.id   545e0ea21eb0daac3f31ed178cede9c6
#
_cell.length_a   1.000
_cell.length_b   1.000
_cell.length_c   1.000
_cell.angle_alpha   90.00
_cell.angle_beta   90.00
_cell.angle_gamma   90.00
#
_symmetry.space_group_name_H-M   'P 1'
#
loop_
_entity.id
_entity.type
_entity.pdbx_description
1 polymer ?
#
loop_
_entity_poly.entity_id
_entity_poly.type
_entity_poly.pdbx_seq_one_letter_code
_entity_poly.pdbx_strand_id
1 'polypeptide(L)'
;MTAATQEVAGLPDMKVSIRQVFGIDSDLEVPAYSEPDEHVPDVDQDYRFDKATTLAILAGFAHNRRVMVAGYHGTGKSTHIEQVAARLNWPCVRVNLDSHISRIDLIGKDAIVIKDGQQVTEFRDGILPWAYQHNVALVFDEYDAGRPDVMFVIQRVLESSGRLTLLDQSRVI
;
A
#
# COMPACT_ATOMS: atom_id res chain seq x y z
N MET A 1 21.02 -3.58 -19.19
CA MET A 1 19.66 -3.01 -19.08
C MET A 1 19.67 -2.19 -17.81
N THR A 2 19.63 -0.88 -17.97
CA THR A 2 19.64 0.10 -16.90
C THR A 2 18.37 -0.10 -16.08
N ALA A 3 18.52 -0.34 -14.78
CA ALA A 3 17.38 -0.28 -13.87
C ALA A 3 16.84 1.15 -13.96
N ALA A 4 15.66 1.29 -14.53
CA ALA A 4 14.92 2.54 -14.48
C ALA A 4 14.71 2.84 -12.99
N THR A 5 15.26 3.94 -12.54
CA THR A 5 14.88 4.52 -11.25
C THR A 5 13.41 4.91 -11.43
N GLN A 6 12.51 4.09 -10.91
CA GLN A 6 11.08 4.44 -10.89
C GLN A 6 10.96 5.74 -10.12
N GLU A 7 10.46 6.77 -10.77
CA GLU A 7 10.14 8.01 -10.10
C GLU A 7 9.05 7.73 -9.07
N VAL A 8 9.35 8.07 -7.84
CA VAL A 8 8.39 8.01 -6.72
C VAL A 8 7.23 8.95 -7.06
N ALA A 9 6.00 8.46 -7.03
CA ALA A 9 4.83 9.32 -7.16
C ALA A 9 4.93 10.47 -6.14
N GLY A 10 4.78 11.70 -6.62
CA GLY A 10 4.79 12.89 -5.76
C GLY A 10 3.66 12.86 -4.72
N LEU A 11 3.54 13.90 -3.92
CA LEU A 11 2.35 14.07 -3.05
C LEU A 11 1.10 14.27 -3.90
N PRO A 12 -0.10 13.91 -3.40
CA PRO A 12 -1.36 14.19 -4.09
C PRO A 12 -1.44 15.66 -4.52
N ASP A 13 -1.74 15.89 -5.79
CA ASP A 13 -1.66 17.20 -6.45
C ASP A 13 -3.03 17.84 -6.70
N MET A 14 -4.11 17.12 -6.41
CA MET A 14 -5.47 17.63 -6.53
C MET A 14 -6.37 17.19 -5.38
N LYS A 15 -7.61 17.73 -5.37
CA LYS A 15 -8.68 17.27 -4.51
C LYS A 15 -9.89 16.92 -5.36
N VAL A 16 -10.63 15.92 -4.92
CA VAL A 16 -11.87 15.47 -5.57
C VAL A 16 -13.04 15.50 -4.60
N SER A 17 -14.22 15.82 -5.11
CA SER A 17 -15.45 15.81 -4.34
C SER A 17 -15.92 14.37 -4.11
N ILE A 18 -16.17 14.00 -2.85
CA ILE A 18 -16.70 12.69 -2.49
C ILE A 18 -18.06 12.46 -3.17
N ARG A 19 -18.90 13.48 -3.26
CA ARG A 19 -20.20 13.40 -3.91
C ARG A 19 -20.10 13.06 -5.39
N GLN A 20 -19.18 13.71 -6.10
CA GLN A 20 -19.02 13.52 -7.54
C GLN A 20 -18.37 12.16 -7.89
N VAL A 21 -17.37 11.76 -7.13
CA VAL A 21 -16.55 10.57 -7.45
C VAL A 21 -17.19 9.28 -6.93
N PHE A 22 -17.80 9.32 -5.74
CA PHE A 22 -18.32 8.12 -5.07
C PHE A 22 -19.86 8.09 -5.00
N GLY A 23 -20.56 9.15 -5.45
CA GLY A 23 -22.01 9.25 -5.34
C GLY A 23 -22.53 9.35 -3.90
N ILE A 24 -21.67 9.68 -2.95
CA ILE A 24 -22.01 9.77 -1.54
C ILE A 24 -22.39 11.21 -1.21
N ASP A 25 -23.54 11.40 -0.55
CA ASP A 25 -24.00 12.72 -0.10
C ASP A 25 -23.08 13.26 1.01
N SER A 26 -22.08 14.02 0.59
CA SER A 26 -21.05 14.66 1.41
C SER A 26 -20.43 15.82 0.63
N ASP A 27 -20.21 16.93 1.31
CA ASP A 27 -19.53 18.11 0.74
C ASP A 27 -18.01 18.09 0.99
N LEU A 28 -17.48 16.99 1.53
CA LEU A 28 -16.06 16.83 1.78
C LEU A 28 -15.30 16.59 0.47
N GLU A 29 -14.07 17.08 0.44
CA GLU A 29 -13.08 16.81 -0.59
C GLU A 29 -11.94 15.99 0.01
N VAL A 30 -11.37 15.11 -0.82
CA VAL A 30 -10.24 14.27 -0.43
C VAL A 30 -9.09 14.42 -1.43
N PRO A 31 -7.84 14.24 -0.98
CA PRO A 31 -6.69 14.30 -1.87
C PRO A 31 -6.74 13.16 -2.89
N ALA A 32 -6.25 13.45 -4.10
CA ALA A 32 -6.17 12.51 -5.20
C ALA A 32 -4.96 12.87 -6.09
N TYR A 33 -4.64 12.01 -7.03
CA TYR A 33 -3.65 12.30 -8.07
C TYR A 33 -4.36 12.62 -9.39
N SER A 34 -3.83 13.59 -10.13
CA SER A 34 -4.36 13.95 -11.46
C SER A 34 -4.10 12.87 -12.51
N GLU A 35 -2.97 12.18 -12.39
CA GLU A 35 -2.55 11.13 -13.31
C GLU A 35 -2.40 9.78 -12.58
N PRO A 36 -2.82 8.67 -13.20
CA PRO A 36 -2.61 7.34 -12.63
C PRO A 36 -1.16 6.90 -12.79
N ASP A 37 -0.68 6.16 -11.82
CA ASP A 37 0.59 5.43 -11.81
C ASP A 37 0.35 3.94 -12.16
N GLU A 38 1.39 3.18 -12.45
CA GLU A 38 1.31 1.75 -12.80
C GLU A 38 0.73 0.86 -11.67
N HIS A 39 0.74 1.35 -10.42
CA HIS A 39 0.20 0.65 -9.27
C HIS A 39 -1.24 1.07 -8.93
N VAL A 40 -1.87 1.92 -9.73
CA VAL A 40 -3.28 2.29 -9.55
C VAL A 40 -4.16 1.15 -10.04
N PRO A 41 -5.07 0.63 -9.21
CA PRO A 41 -5.98 -0.43 -9.64
C PRO A 41 -6.92 0.02 -10.76
N ASP A 42 -7.37 -0.94 -11.56
CA ASP A 42 -8.37 -0.69 -12.60
C ASP A 42 -9.71 -0.25 -12.01
N VAL A 43 -10.35 0.69 -12.67
CA VAL A 43 -11.66 1.21 -12.29
C VAL A 43 -12.76 0.26 -12.76
N ASP A 44 -13.53 -0.30 -11.83
CA ASP A 44 -14.79 -1.00 -12.12
C ASP A 44 -15.93 0.02 -12.14
N GLN A 45 -16.49 0.30 -13.32
CA GLN A 45 -17.56 1.29 -13.49
C GLN A 45 -18.88 0.88 -12.85
N ASP A 46 -19.11 -0.40 -12.64
CA ASP A 46 -20.34 -0.95 -12.05
C ASP A 46 -20.25 -1.07 -10.52
N TYR A 47 -19.09 -0.76 -9.93
CA TYR A 47 -18.87 -0.89 -8.50
C TYR A 47 -19.78 0.04 -7.70
N ARG A 48 -20.43 -0.51 -6.65
CA ARG A 48 -21.33 0.23 -5.77
C ARG A 48 -20.66 0.47 -4.42
N PHE A 49 -20.51 1.73 -4.03
CA PHE A 49 -19.87 2.12 -2.80
C PHE A 49 -20.84 2.12 -1.61
N ASP A 50 -20.47 1.40 -0.52
CA ASP A 50 -21.13 1.57 0.77
C ASP A 50 -20.65 2.86 1.44
N LYS A 51 -21.59 3.70 1.85
CA LYS A 51 -21.28 5.05 2.37
C LYS A 51 -20.35 5.00 3.58
N ALA A 52 -20.67 4.19 4.59
CA ALA A 52 -19.94 4.19 5.85
C ALA A 52 -18.52 3.66 5.68
N THR A 53 -18.36 2.54 4.97
CA THR A 53 -17.07 1.90 4.67
C THR A 53 -16.21 2.82 3.82
N THR A 54 -16.78 3.43 2.77
CA THR A 54 -16.05 4.35 1.90
C THR A 54 -15.52 5.56 2.65
N LEU A 55 -16.33 6.21 3.49
CA LEU A 55 -15.88 7.35 4.28
C LEU A 55 -14.79 7.00 5.27
N ALA A 56 -14.83 5.81 5.88
CA ALA A 56 -13.78 5.34 6.78
C ALA A 56 -12.45 5.11 6.03
N ILE A 57 -12.50 4.49 4.84
CA ILE A 57 -11.33 4.28 3.99
C ILE A 57 -10.76 5.62 3.50
N LEU A 58 -11.62 6.54 3.03
CA LEU A 58 -11.23 7.88 2.60
C LEU A 58 -10.54 8.68 3.72
N ALA A 59 -10.97 8.53 4.98
CA ALA A 59 -10.29 9.14 6.12
C ALA A 59 -8.85 8.58 6.28
N GLY A 60 -8.63 7.31 5.96
CA GLY A 60 -7.29 6.70 5.90
C GLY A 60 -6.41 7.40 4.88
N PHE A 61 -6.87 7.55 3.65
CA PHE A 61 -6.15 8.25 2.58
C PHE A 61 -5.90 9.72 2.91
N ALA A 62 -6.93 10.45 3.33
CA ALA A 62 -6.86 11.89 3.58
C ALA A 62 -5.96 12.28 4.75
N HIS A 63 -5.83 11.42 5.75
CA HIS A 63 -5.15 11.74 7.02
C HIS A 63 -4.02 10.75 7.36
N ASN A 64 -3.59 9.93 6.42
CA ASN A 64 -2.58 8.88 6.64
C ASN A 64 -2.90 8.04 7.90
N ARG A 65 -4.15 7.58 8.03
CA ARG A 65 -4.60 6.75 9.15
C ARG A 65 -4.58 5.28 8.77
N ARG A 66 -4.23 4.43 9.73
CA ARG A 66 -4.35 2.99 9.59
C ARG A 66 -5.82 2.64 9.73
N VAL A 67 -6.35 1.94 8.73
CA VAL A 67 -7.77 1.55 8.67
C VAL A 67 -7.85 0.04 8.66
N MET A 68 -8.68 -0.52 9.52
CA MET A 68 -9.00 -1.94 9.50
C MET A 68 -10.42 -2.13 8.96
N VAL A 69 -10.55 -2.89 7.87
CA VAL A 69 -11.82 -3.28 7.29
C VAL A 69 -12.10 -4.72 7.66
N ALA A 70 -13.07 -4.95 8.55
CA ALA A 70 -13.45 -6.28 9.02
C ALA A 70 -14.77 -6.74 8.40
N GLY A 71 -14.90 -8.05 8.16
CA GLY A 71 -16.10 -8.66 7.60
C GLY A 71 -15.82 -10.09 7.14
N TYR A 72 -16.86 -10.83 6.79
CA TYR A 72 -16.75 -12.21 6.30
C TYR A 72 -15.97 -12.30 4.98
N HIS A 73 -15.47 -13.50 4.68
CA HIS A 73 -14.86 -13.78 3.38
C HIS A 73 -15.86 -13.54 2.24
N GLY A 74 -15.36 -13.07 1.10
CA GLY A 74 -16.17 -12.83 -0.08
C GLY A 74 -17.08 -11.59 -0.01
N THR A 75 -16.98 -10.74 1.01
CA THR A 75 -17.78 -9.51 1.12
C THR A 75 -17.20 -8.32 0.37
N GLY A 76 -16.12 -8.51 -0.39
CA GLY A 76 -15.53 -7.46 -1.23
C GLY A 76 -14.67 -6.44 -0.48
N LYS A 77 -14.17 -6.75 0.73
CA LYS A 77 -13.35 -5.82 1.54
C LYS A 77 -12.15 -5.25 0.77
N SER A 78 -11.34 -6.12 0.20
CA SER A 78 -10.13 -5.72 -0.52
C SER A 78 -10.46 -4.98 -1.80
N THR A 79 -11.46 -5.48 -2.55
CA THR A 79 -12.00 -4.82 -3.75
C THR A 79 -12.50 -3.42 -3.42
N HIS A 80 -13.15 -3.22 -2.27
CA HIS A 80 -13.63 -1.91 -1.85
C HIS A 80 -12.49 -0.90 -1.68
N ILE A 81 -11.39 -1.34 -1.02
CA ILE A 81 -10.20 -0.49 -0.84
C ILE A 81 -9.56 -0.17 -2.20
N GLU A 82 -9.39 -1.19 -3.06
CA GLU A 82 -8.84 -1.01 -4.40
C GLU A 82 -9.70 -0.08 -5.26
N GLN A 83 -11.04 -0.19 -5.20
CA GLN A 83 -11.93 0.71 -5.95
C GLN A 83 -11.95 2.14 -5.41
N VAL A 84 -11.72 2.34 -4.11
CA VAL A 84 -11.50 3.68 -3.56
C VAL A 84 -10.17 4.26 -4.07
N ALA A 85 -9.09 3.49 -4.03
CA ALA A 85 -7.79 3.90 -4.55
C ALA A 85 -7.85 4.23 -6.05
N ALA A 86 -8.51 3.36 -6.85
CA ALA A 86 -8.68 3.56 -8.29
C ALA A 86 -9.36 4.90 -8.63
N ARG A 87 -10.41 5.28 -7.88
CA ARG A 87 -11.12 6.55 -8.09
C ARG A 87 -10.31 7.79 -7.69
N LEU A 88 -9.28 7.60 -6.87
CA LEU A 88 -8.37 8.66 -6.44
C LEU A 88 -7.09 8.71 -7.28
N ASN A 89 -6.93 7.86 -8.29
CA ASN A 89 -5.66 7.57 -8.96
C ASN A 89 -4.53 7.30 -7.96
N TRP A 90 -4.85 6.67 -6.84
CA TRP A 90 -3.90 6.42 -5.76
C TRP A 90 -3.22 5.07 -5.94
N PRO A 91 -1.87 5.02 -6.00
CA PRO A 91 -1.15 3.76 -6.05
C PRO A 91 -1.54 2.87 -4.86
N CYS A 92 -1.88 1.61 -5.14
CA CYS A 92 -2.35 0.68 -4.14
C CYS A 92 -1.75 -0.71 -4.36
N VAL A 93 -1.01 -1.20 -3.39
CA VAL A 93 -0.38 -2.51 -3.43
C VAL A 93 -0.97 -3.40 -2.36
N ARG A 94 -1.45 -4.57 -2.76
CA ARG A 94 -2.04 -5.56 -1.88
C ARG A 94 -1.07 -6.70 -1.62
N VAL A 95 -0.88 -7.02 -0.35
CA VAL A 95 -0.09 -8.16 0.13
C VAL A 95 -1.03 -9.13 0.85
N ASN A 96 -1.19 -10.32 0.31
CA ASN A 96 -1.95 -11.37 0.98
C ASN A 96 -1.04 -12.06 2.01
N LEU A 97 -1.44 -12.02 3.29
CA LEU A 97 -0.67 -12.59 4.40
C LEU A 97 -0.96 -14.09 4.57
N ASP A 98 -0.80 -14.85 3.52
CA ASP A 98 -0.91 -16.29 3.57
C ASP A 98 0.31 -16.97 4.23
N SER A 99 0.27 -18.30 4.35
CA SER A 99 1.33 -19.09 4.98
C SER A 99 2.67 -19.09 4.22
N HIS A 100 2.73 -18.56 3.00
CA HIS A 100 3.92 -18.52 2.16
C HIS A 100 4.71 -17.23 2.35
N ILE A 101 4.08 -16.15 2.78
CA ILE A 101 4.77 -14.89 3.07
C ILE A 101 5.70 -15.06 4.27
N SER A 102 6.92 -14.60 4.11
CA SER A 102 7.98 -14.63 5.10
C SER A 102 8.48 -13.23 5.47
N ARG A 103 9.24 -13.13 6.55
CA ARG A 103 9.90 -11.88 6.93
C ARG A 103 10.78 -11.32 5.80
N ILE A 104 11.42 -12.18 5.03
CA ILE A 104 12.32 -11.79 3.93
C ILE A 104 11.54 -11.08 2.82
N ASP A 105 10.31 -11.52 2.54
CA ASP A 105 9.47 -10.88 1.53
C ASP A 105 9.02 -9.49 1.95
N LEU A 106 8.84 -9.29 3.26
CA LEU A 106 8.48 -7.99 3.82
C LEU A 106 9.67 -7.02 3.92
N ILE A 107 10.79 -7.48 4.45
CA ILE A 107 11.95 -6.63 4.77
C ILE A 107 12.92 -6.53 3.60
N GLY A 108 13.21 -7.65 2.94
CA GLY A 108 14.21 -7.76 1.90
C GLY A 108 15.28 -8.79 2.22
N LYS A 109 16.21 -8.96 1.30
CA LYS A 109 17.28 -9.96 1.37
C LYS A 109 18.51 -9.57 0.56
N ASP A 110 19.63 -10.14 0.93
CA ASP A 110 20.83 -10.10 0.09
C ASP A 110 20.61 -10.92 -1.17
N ALA A 111 20.98 -10.36 -2.29
CA ALA A 111 20.95 -10.98 -3.60
C ALA A 111 22.31 -10.86 -4.29
N ILE A 112 22.75 -11.93 -4.96
CA ILE A 112 23.94 -11.88 -5.80
C ILE A 112 23.53 -11.29 -7.15
N VAL A 113 24.15 -10.19 -7.53
CA VAL A 113 23.95 -9.53 -8.82
C VAL A 113 25.27 -9.46 -9.58
N ILE A 114 25.21 -9.39 -10.90
CA ILE A 114 26.40 -9.20 -11.73
C ILE A 114 26.49 -7.72 -12.09
N LYS A 115 27.55 -7.05 -11.60
CA LYS A 115 27.92 -5.68 -12.00
C LYS A 115 29.31 -5.70 -12.63
N ASP A 116 29.42 -5.16 -13.82
CA ASP A 116 30.68 -5.10 -14.60
C ASP A 116 31.39 -6.46 -14.74
N GLY A 117 30.61 -7.54 -14.89
CA GLY A 117 31.13 -8.90 -15.03
C GLY A 117 31.57 -9.55 -13.71
N GLN A 118 31.42 -8.91 -12.57
CA GLN A 118 31.75 -9.45 -11.25
C GLN A 118 30.49 -9.73 -10.44
N GLN A 119 30.53 -10.78 -9.62
CA GLN A 119 29.47 -11.08 -8.66
C GLN A 119 29.64 -10.17 -7.45
N VAL A 120 28.61 -9.41 -7.15
CA VAL A 120 28.52 -8.57 -5.94
C VAL A 120 27.26 -8.92 -5.15
N THR A 121 27.35 -8.84 -3.85
CA THR A 121 26.16 -8.96 -2.98
C THR A 121 25.52 -7.60 -2.84
N GLU A 122 24.22 -7.53 -3.13
CA GLU A 122 23.42 -6.32 -2.99
C GLU A 122 22.15 -6.63 -2.22
N PHE A 123 21.81 -5.81 -1.24
CA PHE A 123 20.54 -5.94 -0.56
C PHE A 123 19.41 -5.47 -1.47
N ARG A 124 18.36 -6.29 -1.59
CA ARG A 124 17.13 -5.93 -2.28
C ARG A 124 16.03 -5.71 -1.26
N ASP A 125 15.49 -4.50 -1.28
CA ASP A 125 14.36 -4.13 -0.43
C ASP A 125 13.17 -5.07 -0.66
N GLY A 126 12.50 -5.44 0.42
CA GLY A 126 11.19 -6.08 0.39
C GLY A 126 10.08 -5.04 0.25
N ILE A 127 8.83 -5.50 0.35
CA ILE A 127 7.68 -4.62 0.10
C ILE A 127 7.56 -3.48 1.12
N LEU A 128 7.97 -3.67 2.38
CA LEU A 128 7.86 -2.63 3.40
C LEU A 128 8.84 -1.47 3.18
N PRO A 129 10.17 -1.70 3.04
CA PRO A 129 11.11 -0.62 2.74
C PRO A 129 10.75 0.12 1.46
N TRP A 130 10.27 -0.60 0.44
CA TRP A 130 9.81 0.00 -0.80
C TRP A 130 8.59 0.91 -0.54
N ALA A 131 7.54 0.41 0.12
CA ALA A 131 6.32 1.18 0.38
C ALA A 131 6.56 2.41 1.26
N TYR A 132 7.56 2.35 2.17
CA TYR A 132 7.94 3.50 3.00
C TYR A 132 8.60 4.64 2.21
N GLN A 133 9.11 4.33 1.03
CA GLN A 133 9.78 5.30 0.15
C GLN A 133 8.86 5.81 -0.97
N HIS A 134 7.61 5.29 -1.04
CA HIS A 134 6.64 5.62 -2.07
C HIS A 134 5.31 6.07 -1.45
N ASN A 135 4.61 6.96 -2.12
CA ASN A 135 3.27 7.37 -1.71
C ASN A 135 2.23 6.33 -2.17
N VAL A 136 2.18 5.21 -1.50
CA VAL A 136 1.35 4.05 -1.85
C VAL A 136 0.46 3.66 -0.68
N ALA A 137 -0.76 3.26 -0.97
CA ALA A 137 -1.62 2.56 -0.02
C ALA A 137 -1.21 1.09 0.03
N LEU A 138 -0.61 0.66 1.14
CA LEU A 138 -0.25 -0.74 1.35
C LEU A 138 -1.37 -1.45 2.09
N VAL A 139 -1.93 -2.47 1.46
CA VAL A 139 -3.06 -3.25 1.98
C VAL A 139 -2.57 -4.63 2.41
N PHE A 140 -2.69 -4.94 3.69
CA PHE A 140 -2.47 -6.30 4.20
C PHE A 140 -3.79 -7.04 4.22
N ASP A 141 -3.96 -7.98 3.30
CA ASP A 141 -5.15 -8.81 3.22
C ASP A 141 -4.99 -10.11 4.02
N GLU A 142 -6.11 -10.68 4.46
CA GLU A 142 -6.14 -11.87 5.32
C GLU A 142 -5.24 -11.73 6.56
N TYR A 143 -5.32 -10.57 7.22
CA TYR A 143 -4.48 -10.19 8.35
C TYR A 143 -4.48 -11.22 9.49
N ASP A 144 -5.58 -11.91 9.70
CA ASP A 144 -5.78 -12.97 10.70
C ASP A 144 -5.10 -14.31 10.35
N ALA A 145 -4.75 -14.52 9.08
CA ALA A 145 -4.03 -15.70 8.62
C ALA A 145 -2.50 -15.55 8.67
N GLY A 146 -2.01 -14.37 8.99
CA GLY A 146 -0.58 -14.06 9.00
C GLY A 146 0.20 -14.85 10.04
N ARG A 147 1.41 -15.31 9.67
CA ARG A 147 2.31 -16.00 10.60
C ARG A 147 2.80 -15.05 11.70
N PRO A 148 3.02 -15.51 12.95
CA PRO A 148 3.44 -14.65 14.04
C PRO A 148 4.73 -13.84 13.77
N ASP A 149 5.73 -14.45 13.12
CA ASP A 149 6.99 -13.80 12.76
C ASP A 149 6.82 -12.63 11.76
N VAL A 150 5.89 -12.80 10.83
CA VAL A 150 5.46 -11.77 9.86
C VAL A 150 4.66 -10.67 10.56
N MET A 151 3.72 -11.07 11.43
CA MET A 151 2.86 -10.13 12.15
C MET A 151 3.63 -9.19 13.08
N PHE A 152 4.70 -9.65 13.73
CA PHE A 152 5.56 -8.78 14.53
C PHE A 152 6.23 -7.66 13.71
N VAL A 153 6.61 -7.95 12.46
CA VAL A 153 7.17 -6.93 11.56
C VAL A 153 6.10 -5.91 11.19
N ILE A 154 4.90 -6.39 10.80
CA ILE A 154 3.79 -5.51 10.40
C ILE A 154 3.32 -4.67 11.58
N GLN A 155 3.21 -5.24 12.78
CA GLN A 155 2.82 -4.50 13.98
C GLN A 155 3.71 -3.27 14.20
N ARG A 156 5.03 -3.43 13.99
CA ARG A 156 5.98 -2.33 14.15
C ARG A 156 5.70 -1.16 13.21
N VAL A 157 5.34 -1.44 11.94
CA VAL A 157 5.02 -0.41 10.96
C VAL A 157 3.64 0.22 11.17
N LEU A 158 2.76 -0.45 11.89
CA LEU A 158 1.44 0.08 12.25
C LEU A 158 1.45 0.99 13.48
N GLU A 159 2.54 1.06 14.24
CA GLU A 159 2.67 1.98 15.37
C GLU A 159 2.61 3.45 14.90
N SER A 160 2.26 4.34 15.81
CA SER A 160 2.15 5.78 15.50
C SER A 160 3.47 6.41 15.05
N SER A 161 4.60 5.92 15.56
CA SER A 161 5.93 6.34 15.13
C SER A 161 6.35 5.78 13.76
N GLY A 162 5.73 4.66 13.35
CA GLY A 162 5.87 4.05 12.04
C GLY A 162 7.31 3.86 11.55
N ARG A 163 8.23 3.48 12.42
CA ARG A 163 9.65 3.31 12.04
C ARG A 163 9.97 1.86 11.72
N LEU A 164 10.60 1.65 10.59
CA LEU A 164 11.12 0.35 10.19
C LEU A 164 12.65 0.32 10.34
N THR A 165 13.15 -0.59 11.19
CA THR A 165 14.60 -0.79 11.37
C THR A 165 15.06 -1.97 10.52
N LEU A 166 15.92 -1.70 9.58
CA LEU A 166 16.59 -2.68 8.72
C LEU A 166 17.94 -3.02 9.36
N LEU A 167 17.98 -4.06 10.21
CA LEU A 167 19.17 -4.42 10.99
C LEU A 167 20.36 -4.77 10.09
N ASP A 168 20.11 -5.50 9.01
CA ASP A 168 21.15 -5.95 8.09
C ASP A 168 21.81 -4.80 7.32
N GLN A 169 21.15 -3.64 7.26
CA GLN A 169 21.65 -2.40 6.65
C GLN A 169 22.05 -1.34 7.66
N SER A 170 21.86 -1.58 8.96
CA SER A 170 22.02 -0.55 10.01
C SER A 170 21.26 0.75 9.71
N ARG A 171 20.08 0.62 9.09
CA ARG A 171 19.25 1.72 8.57
C ARG A 171 17.89 1.75 9.25
N VAL A 172 17.41 2.96 9.52
CA VAL A 172 16.04 3.22 10.01
C VAL A 172 15.31 4.04 8.94
N ILE A 173 14.11 3.62 8.57
CA ILE A 173 13.22 4.30 7.62
C ILE A 173 12.00 4.80 8.37
#